data_9116149d0d41d1716405f01d10d72043
#
_entry.id   9116149d0d41d1716405f01d10d72043
#
_cell.length_a   1.000
_cell.length_b   1.000
_cell.length_c   1.000
_cell.angle_alpha   90.00
_cell.angle_beta   90.00
_cell.angle_gamma   90.00
#
_symmetry.space_group_name_H-M   'P 1'
#
loop_
_entity.id
_entity.type
_entity.pdbx_description
1 polymer ?
#
loop_
_entity_poly.entity_id
_entity_poly.type
_entity_poly.pdbx_seq_one_letter_code
_entity_poly.pdbx_strand_id
1 'polypeptide(L)'
;MSLTVVFRETALRNLARIRSEYKDLFARTRRAITLLADQPYPESAVAWGATGVYRLHSGDIRVLYEVDDVAATVYIINVGVVS
;
A
#
# COMPACT_ATOMS: atom_id res chain seq x y z
N MET A 1 -6.36 1.57 -17.11
CA MET A 1 -7.30 0.66 -16.43
C MET A 1 -6.88 0.47 -14.99
N SER A 2 -7.83 0.54 -14.08
CA SER A 2 -7.53 0.50 -12.65
C SER A 2 -7.65 -0.92 -12.11
N LEU A 3 -6.70 -1.32 -11.25
CA LEU A 3 -6.75 -2.60 -10.57
C LEU A 3 -7.68 -2.52 -9.35
N THR A 4 -8.21 -3.66 -8.95
CA THR A 4 -8.96 -3.76 -7.71
C THR A 4 -7.99 -3.72 -6.53
N VAL A 5 -8.35 -3.00 -5.47
CA VAL A 5 -7.54 -2.94 -4.25
C VAL A 5 -8.23 -3.74 -3.16
N VAL A 6 -7.50 -4.70 -2.59
CA VAL A 6 -7.98 -5.53 -1.49
C VAL A 6 -7.05 -5.35 -0.31
N PHE A 7 -7.59 -5.10 0.87
CA PHE A 7 -6.81 -4.94 2.09
C PHE A 7 -6.79 -6.24 2.88
N ARG A 8 -5.60 -6.66 3.28
CA ARG A 8 -5.44 -7.74 4.24
C ARG A 8 -5.79 -7.20 5.64
N GLU A 9 -6.11 -8.11 6.54
CA GLU A 9 -6.55 -7.74 7.89
C GLU A 9 -5.53 -6.88 8.63
N THR A 10 -4.26 -7.24 8.56
CA THR A 10 -3.19 -6.46 9.21
C THR A 10 -3.13 -5.04 8.65
N ALA A 11 -3.29 -4.89 7.33
CA ALA A 11 -3.30 -3.58 6.70
C ALA A 11 -4.48 -2.74 7.19
N LEU A 12 -5.66 -3.32 7.26
CA LEU A 12 -6.84 -2.62 7.76
C LEU A 12 -6.66 -2.15 9.21
N ARG A 13 -6.11 -3.00 10.05
CA ARG A 13 -5.87 -2.70 11.45
C ARG A 13 -4.89 -1.53 11.60
N ASN A 14 -3.79 -1.58 10.87
CA ASN A 14 -2.79 -0.53 10.92
C ASN A 14 -3.27 0.78 10.29
N LEU A 15 -4.07 0.67 9.23
CA LEU A 15 -4.66 1.86 8.61
C LEU A 15 -5.62 2.57 9.56
N ALA A 16 -6.41 1.80 10.32
CA ALA A 16 -7.29 2.36 11.34
C ALA A 16 -6.50 3.10 12.42
N ARG A 17 -5.35 2.55 12.83
CA ARG A 17 -4.48 3.20 13.81
C ARG A 17 -3.88 4.49 13.26
N ILE A 18 -3.44 4.48 12.00
CA ILE A 18 -2.91 5.69 11.35
C ILE A 18 -4.00 6.77 11.29
N ARG A 19 -5.22 6.37 10.96
CA ARG A 19 -6.35 7.30 10.94
C ARG A 19 -6.58 7.95 12.30
N SER A 20 -6.45 7.17 13.37
CA SER A 20 -6.68 7.65 14.73
C SER A 20 -5.53 8.52 15.25
N GLU A 21 -4.28 8.11 15.00
CA GLU A 21 -3.11 8.72 15.62
C GLU A 21 -2.38 9.73 14.71
N TYR A 22 -2.53 9.60 13.39
CA TYR A 22 -1.77 10.40 12.42
C TYR A 22 -2.68 10.85 11.29
N LYS A 23 -3.60 11.75 11.58
CA LYS A 23 -4.65 12.14 10.62
C LYS A 23 -4.10 12.66 9.30
N ASP A 24 -3.03 13.45 9.34
CA ASP A 24 -2.44 13.99 8.12
C ASP A 24 -1.82 12.89 7.26
N LEU A 25 -1.21 11.90 7.91
CA LEU A 25 -0.60 10.78 7.21
C LEU A 25 -1.64 9.82 6.65
N PHE A 26 -2.83 9.78 7.26
CA PHE A 26 -3.90 8.92 6.78
C PHE A 26 -4.33 9.30 5.36
N ALA A 27 -4.54 10.59 5.11
CA ALA A 27 -4.94 11.07 3.78
C ALA A 27 -3.84 10.76 2.75
N ARG A 28 -2.58 10.94 3.11
CA ARG A 28 -1.45 10.64 2.24
C ARG A 28 -1.32 9.15 1.98
N THR A 29 -1.56 8.33 2.99
CA THR A 29 -1.54 6.87 2.86
C THR A 29 -2.63 6.41 1.90
N ARG A 30 -3.84 6.93 2.04
CA ARG A 30 -4.94 6.60 1.14
C ARG A 30 -4.61 6.99 -0.29
N ARG A 31 -4.05 8.16 -0.49
CA ARG A 31 -3.67 8.62 -1.83
C ARG A 31 -2.61 7.72 -2.45
N ALA A 32 -1.60 7.33 -1.69
CA ALA A 32 -0.55 6.44 -2.17
C ALA A 32 -1.14 5.09 -2.61
N ILE A 33 -2.04 4.53 -1.80
CA ILE A 33 -2.68 3.25 -2.11
C ILE A 33 -3.56 3.38 -3.35
N THR A 34 -4.33 4.46 -3.47
CA THR A 34 -5.19 4.70 -4.62
C THR A 34 -4.37 4.78 -5.91
N LEU A 35 -3.20 5.41 -5.85
CA LEU A 35 -2.32 5.51 -7.02
C LEU A 35 -1.79 4.15 -7.45
N LEU A 36 -1.62 3.20 -6.52
CA LEU A 36 -1.19 1.85 -6.86
C LEU A 36 -2.20 1.11 -7.74
N ALA A 37 -3.48 1.46 -7.65
CA ALA A 37 -4.50 0.86 -8.51
C ALA A 37 -4.28 1.21 -9.97
N ASP A 38 -3.74 2.40 -10.26
CA ASP A 38 -3.46 2.83 -11.62
C ASP A 38 -2.04 2.54 -12.04
N GLN A 39 -1.09 2.61 -11.11
CA GLN A 39 0.33 2.34 -11.35
C GLN A 39 0.88 1.43 -10.26
N PRO A 40 0.74 0.11 -10.41
CA PRO A 40 1.17 -0.83 -9.38
C PRO A 40 2.69 -0.97 -9.24
N TYR A 41 3.45 -0.45 -10.19
CA TYR A 41 4.92 -0.53 -10.18
C TYR A 41 5.54 0.87 -10.27
N PRO A 42 5.27 1.76 -9.30
CA PRO A 42 5.86 3.09 -9.34
C PRO A 42 7.37 3.02 -9.08
N GLU A 43 8.07 4.07 -9.48
CA GLU A 43 9.53 4.15 -9.35
C GLU A 43 9.99 4.00 -7.90
N SER A 44 9.20 4.48 -6.96
CA SER A 44 9.53 4.41 -5.53
C SER A 44 9.25 3.05 -4.90
N ALA A 45 8.70 2.10 -5.65
CA ALA A 45 8.46 0.75 -5.16
C ALA A 45 9.66 -0.15 -5.43
N VAL A 46 9.96 -1.02 -4.48
CA VAL A 46 11.09 -1.94 -4.54
C VAL A 46 10.57 -3.36 -4.31
N ALA A 47 11.06 -4.31 -5.12
CA ALA A 47 10.73 -5.73 -4.91
C ALA A 47 11.14 -6.13 -3.49
N TRP A 48 10.27 -6.85 -2.79
CA TRP A 48 10.47 -7.15 -1.38
C TRP A 48 10.08 -8.59 -1.06
N GLY A 49 11.08 -9.44 -0.90
CA GLY A 49 10.84 -10.83 -0.52
C GLY A 49 10.35 -11.67 -1.68
N ALA A 50 9.11 -12.13 -1.60
CA ALA A 50 8.54 -13.05 -2.59
C ALA A 50 8.24 -12.36 -3.92
N THR A 51 8.14 -13.16 -4.97
CA THR A 51 7.78 -12.69 -6.31
C THR A 51 6.41 -11.99 -6.29
N GLY A 52 6.34 -10.82 -6.91
CA GLY A 52 5.10 -10.06 -6.98
C GLY A 52 4.83 -9.16 -5.77
N VAL A 53 5.70 -9.22 -4.76
CA VAL A 53 5.56 -8.39 -3.55
C VAL A 53 6.50 -7.20 -3.64
N TYR A 54 5.99 -6.03 -3.27
CA TYR A 54 6.72 -4.78 -3.36
C TYR A 54 6.53 -3.96 -2.10
N ARG A 55 7.50 -3.13 -1.82
CA ARG A 55 7.41 -2.15 -0.73
C ARG A 55 7.51 -0.75 -1.31
N LEU A 56 6.49 0.06 -1.05
CA LEU A 56 6.44 1.45 -1.46
C LEU A 56 6.87 2.34 -0.29
N HIS A 57 7.73 3.30 -0.59
CA HIS A 57 8.12 4.33 0.35
C HIS A 57 7.51 5.65 -0.11
N SER A 58 6.79 6.33 0.77
CA SER A 58 6.24 7.64 0.49
C SER A 58 6.41 8.51 1.75
N GLY A 59 7.53 9.22 1.83
CA GLY A 59 7.89 9.96 3.03
C GLY A 59 8.01 9.02 4.22
N ASP A 60 7.23 9.28 5.26
CA ASP A 60 7.22 8.46 6.48
C ASP A 60 6.35 7.21 6.36
N ILE A 61 5.70 7.03 5.22
CA ILE A 61 4.75 5.93 5.02
C ILE A 61 5.45 4.76 4.33
N ARG A 62 5.14 3.55 4.77
CA ARG A 62 5.57 2.31 4.10
C ARG A 62 4.32 1.50 3.78
N VAL A 63 4.24 1.02 2.54
CA VAL A 63 3.14 0.15 2.10
C VAL A 63 3.76 -1.12 1.52
N LEU A 64 3.39 -2.25 2.11
CA LEU A 64 3.77 -3.56 1.59
C LEU A 64 2.57 -4.10 0.83
N TYR A 65 2.78 -4.49 -0.42
CA TYR A 65 1.67 -4.93 -1.26
C TYR A 65 2.11 -6.00 -2.25
N GLU A 66 1.13 -6.73 -2.74
CA GLU A 66 1.33 -7.77 -3.75
C GLU A 66 0.47 -7.44 -4.97
N VAL A 67 1.03 -7.62 -6.16
CA VAL A 67 0.30 -7.42 -7.40
C VAL A 67 0.01 -8.78 -8.02
N ASP A 68 -1.26 -9.01 -8.30
CA ASP A 68 -1.72 -10.19 -9.04
C ASP A 68 -2.25 -9.70 -10.39
N ASP A 69 -1.41 -9.80 -11.41
CA ASP A 69 -1.76 -9.31 -12.74
C ASP A 69 -2.89 -10.12 -13.38
N VAL A 70 -2.96 -11.41 -13.09
CA VAL A 70 -4.00 -12.27 -13.64
C VAL A 70 -5.36 -11.90 -13.06
N ALA A 71 -5.42 -11.66 -11.75
CA ALA A 71 -6.64 -11.26 -11.08
C ALA A 71 -6.90 -9.75 -11.20
N ALA A 72 -5.98 -8.99 -11.78
CA ALA A 72 -6.04 -7.52 -11.87
C ALA A 72 -6.29 -6.91 -10.49
N THR A 73 -5.54 -7.35 -9.48
CA THR A 73 -5.77 -6.98 -8.08
C THR A 73 -4.45 -6.62 -7.40
N VAL A 74 -4.52 -5.60 -6.56
CA VAL A 74 -3.43 -5.22 -5.64
C VAL A 74 -3.89 -5.56 -4.23
N TYR A 75 -3.12 -6.41 -3.54
CA TYR A 75 -3.38 -6.77 -2.15
C TYR A 75 -2.49 -5.91 -1.26
N ILE A 76 -3.09 -5.11 -0.41
CA ILE A 76 -2.35 -4.33 0.56
C ILE A 76 -2.10 -5.23 1.77
N ILE A 77 -0.85 -5.65 1.94
CA ILE A 77 -0.47 -6.61 2.97
C ILE A 77 -0.29 -5.89 4.31
N ASN A 78 0.37 -4.74 4.28
CA ASN A 78 0.60 -3.97 5.49
C ASN A 78 0.86 -2.50 5.16
N VAL A 79 0.57 -1.63 6.11
CA VAL A 79 0.93 -0.22 6.06
C VAL A 79 1.58 0.16 7.37
N GLY A 80 2.51 1.10 7.33
CA GLY A 80 3.19 1.53 8.54
C GLY A 80 3.72 2.94 8.41
N VAL A 81 4.01 3.52 9.57
CA VAL A 81 4.63 4.83 9.67
C VAL A 81 6.02 4.64 10.25
N VAL A 82 7.03 5.22 9.62
CA VAL A 82 8.41 5.17 10.07
C VAL A 82 8.72 6.50 10.74
N SER A 83 9.06 6.42 11.99
CA SER A 83 9.44 7.61 12.77
C SER A 83 10.91 7.94 12.62
#